data_0f93c9b9f877d004dfe8f40a18464fb5
#
_entry.id   0f93c9b9f877d004dfe8f40a18464fb5
#
_cell.length_a   1.000
_cell.length_b   1.000
_cell.length_c   1.000
_cell.angle_alpha   90.00
_cell.angle_beta   90.00
_cell.angle_gamma   90.00
#
_symmetry.space_group_name_H-M   'P 1'
#
loop_
_entity.id
_entity.type
_entity.pdbx_description
1 polymer ?
#
loop_
_entity_poly.entity_id
_entity_poly.type
_entity_poly.pdbx_seq_one_letter_code
_entity_poly.pdbx_strand_id
1 'polypeptide(L)'
;MANQFPGDFSLLEVSLYSIDESQKIDIKPLVLEINIYESIFSSALQAEFAIQDIGENLISSLPIVGQERIELYISSGKKYYRLNFSVYKIDGRTMQEKNQVYVMSCVSIEALRNENFRICERIDGRKSNDIIKDILGRNNFSSKSLETDDTVFPFNMYVPNWRVFDLFKWLSVRSVPEYKKDSIGFFFYETIDGYKFKSVDSLLDQQSYPSKEIKYSFYQGNTGNSSSEKYRIGNFASPKAFDIYDDLRRGAFCHNAIYLDVNRATYRVFKTTADDFWDKSSHLEDTKPFVSGGAAQMLSRGSRFVYRPSTISTWGQWNEEQTDKEKENIDEINKNYEKAFYRYYFLEYNQLDISIPGDLSNRAGNVINVSIPSPKKSPDNRVQRDERISGRYLVTSIKHSILNRSELR
;
A
#
# COMPACT_ATOMS: atom_id res chain seq x y z
N MET A 1 -17.16 12.12 12.26
CA MET A 1 -18.32 11.24 12.17
C MET A 1 -18.28 10.62 10.77
N ALA A 2 -18.34 9.32 10.70
CA ALA A 2 -18.42 8.62 9.40
C ALA A 2 -19.76 8.98 8.71
N ASN A 3 -19.80 8.86 7.39
CA ASN A 3 -21.02 9.06 6.61
C ASN A 3 -22.18 8.29 7.20
N GLN A 4 -23.35 8.91 7.29
CA GLN A 4 -24.54 8.25 7.83
C GLN A 4 -25.18 7.28 6.83
N PHE A 5 -25.03 7.57 5.53
CA PHE A 5 -25.63 6.79 4.45
C PHE A 5 -24.59 6.39 3.40
N PRO A 6 -24.82 5.25 2.69
CA PRO A 6 -24.05 4.92 1.51
C PRO A 6 -24.18 6.04 0.46
N GLY A 7 -23.05 6.48 -0.10
CA GLY A 7 -23.07 7.55 -1.10
C GLY A 7 -23.30 8.96 -0.57
N ASP A 8 -23.15 9.20 0.75
CA ASP A 8 -23.17 10.55 1.34
C ASP A 8 -21.88 11.30 0.99
N PHE A 9 -21.74 11.63 -0.28
CA PHE A 9 -20.66 12.45 -0.82
C PHE A 9 -21.20 13.48 -1.80
N SER A 10 -20.50 14.59 -1.95
CA SER A 10 -20.78 15.58 -2.98
C SER A 10 -19.50 15.96 -3.69
N LEU A 11 -19.51 15.83 -5.01
CA LEU A 11 -18.47 16.34 -5.87
C LEU A 11 -18.67 17.86 -5.98
N LEU A 12 -17.81 18.63 -5.33
CA LEU A 12 -17.95 20.09 -5.25
C LEU A 12 -17.34 20.76 -6.48
N GLU A 13 -16.10 20.42 -6.81
CA GLU A 13 -15.35 21.02 -7.91
C GLU A 13 -14.41 19.98 -8.55
N VAL A 14 -14.26 20.04 -9.86
CA VAL A 14 -13.19 19.35 -10.62
C VAL A 14 -12.64 20.34 -11.62
N SER A 15 -11.44 20.85 -11.36
CA SER A 15 -10.82 21.89 -12.16
C SER A 15 -9.54 21.39 -12.80
N LEU A 16 -9.40 21.64 -14.10
CA LEU A 16 -8.18 21.41 -14.86
C LEU A 16 -7.43 22.73 -15.05
N TYR A 17 -6.16 22.74 -14.70
CA TYR A 17 -5.26 23.89 -14.86
C TYR A 17 -4.24 23.62 -15.97
N SER A 18 -3.95 24.64 -16.78
CA SER A 18 -2.84 24.60 -17.71
C SER A 18 -1.50 24.41 -17.00
N ILE A 19 -0.45 24.00 -17.73
CA ILE A 19 0.89 23.77 -17.17
C ILE A 19 1.44 25.03 -16.48
N ASP A 20 1.19 26.21 -17.06
CA ASP A 20 1.59 27.51 -16.53
C ASP A 20 0.60 28.08 -15.50
N GLU A 21 -0.46 27.33 -15.17
CA GLU A 21 -1.56 27.72 -14.26
C GLU A 21 -2.30 29.02 -14.66
N SER A 22 -2.08 29.52 -15.88
CA SER A 22 -2.73 30.73 -16.37
C SER A 22 -4.22 30.53 -16.69
N GLN A 23 -4.62 29.31 -17.01
CA GLN A 23 -5.99 28.95 -17.34
C GLN A 23 -6.53 27.90 -16.39
N LYS A 24 -7.77 28.11 -15.97
CA LYS A 24 -8.54 27.17 -15.14
C LYS A 24 -9.85 26.85 -15.85
N ILE A 25 -10.13 25.57 -16.07
CA ILE A 25 -11.36 25.10 -16.69
C ILE A 25 -12.08 24.18 -15.70
N ASP A 26 -13.37 24.45 -15.45
CA ASP A 26 -14.23 23.52 -14.72
C ASP A 26 -14.61 22.37 -15.64
N ILE A 27 -14.06 21.18 -15.34
CA ILE A 27 -14.32 19.95 -16.08
C ILE A 27 -15.37 19.05 -15.41
N LYS A 28 -15.91 19.44 -14.27
CA LYS A 28 -16.92 18.68 -13.53
C LYS A 28 -18.09 18.22 -14.40
N PRO A 29 -18.67 19.06 -15.32
CA PRO A 29 -19.77 18.65 -16.18
C PRO A 29 -19.39 17.57 -17.21
N LEU A 30 -18.09 17.45 -17.53
CA LEU A 30 -17.56 16.52 -18.54
C LEU A 30 -17.14 15.18 -17.91
N VAL A 31 -16.99 15.11 -16.59
CA VAL A 31 -16.56 13.92 -15.87
C VAL A 31 -17.69 12.92 -15.75
N LEU A 32 -17.49 11.70 -16.22
CA LEU A 32 -18.42 10.57 -16.08
C LEU A 32 -18.12 9.78 -14.79
N GLU A 33 -16.86 9.48 -14.58
CA GLU A 33 -16.40 8.65 -13.47
C GLU A 33 -15.01 9.12 -12.99
N ILE A 34 -14.80 9.07 -11.69
CA ILE A 34 -13.51 9.31 -11.05
C ILE A 34 -13.14 8.07 -10.25
N ASN A 35 -11.98 7.51 -10.51
CA ASN A 35 -11.40 6.42 -9.76
C ASN A 35 -10.14 6.91 -9.05
N ILE A 36 -10.07 6.74 -7.73
CA ILE A 36 -8.89 7.07 -6.92
C ILE A 36 -8.36 5.77 -6.34
N TYR A 37 -7.07 5.53 -6.51
CA TYR A 37 -6.39 4.32 -6.08
C TYR A 37 -5.41 4.62 -4.96
N GLU A 38 -5.59 3.96 -3.81
CA GLU A 38 -4.64 3.91 -2.72
C GLU A 38 -4.08 2.50 -2.59
N SER A 39 -2.79 2.35 -2.30
CA SER A 39 -2.19 1.05 -2.01
C SER A 39 -0.98 1.21 -1.10
N ILE A 40 -0.84 0.31 -0.11
CA ILE A 40 0.36 0.26 0.74
C ILE A 40 1.63 -0.07 -0.05
N PHE A 41 1.49 -0.64 -1.25
CA PHE A 41 2.59 -0.96 -2.16
C PHE A 41 2.98 0.18 -3.10
N SER A 42 2.18 1.26 -3.13
CA SER A 42 2.39 2.41 -4.01
C SER A 42 2.83 3.64 -3.22
N SER A 43 3.95 4.24 -3.63
CA SER A 43 4.45 5.48 -3.01
C SER A 43 3.73 6.74 -3.51
N ALA A 44 2.73 6.61 -4.38
CA ALA A 44 1.99 7.74 -4.92
C ALA A 44 0.53 7.36 -5.15
N LEU A 45 -0.38 8.31 -4.93
CA LEU A 45 -1.78 8.19 -5.31
C LEU A 45 -1.91 8.21 -6.82
N GLN A 46 -2.82 7.41 -7.33
CA GLN A 46 -3.22 7.39 -8.74
C GLN A 46 -4.69 7.73 -8.84
N ALA A 47 -5.07 8.39 -9.93
CA ALA A 47 -6.46 8.67 -10.23
C ALA A 47 -6.73 8.55 -11.73
N GLU A 48 -7.93 8.17 -12.08
CA GLU A 48 -8.43 8.12 -13.44
C GLU A 48 -9.71 8.94 -13.52
N PHE A 49 -9.78 9.80 -14.53
CA PHE A 49 -10.94 10.61 -14.84
C PHE A 49 -11.46 10.19 -16.22
N ALA A 50 -12.62 9.56 -16.26
CA ALA A 50 -13.32 9.29 -17.51
C ALA A 50 -14.04 10.57 -17.93
N ILE A 51 -13.66 11.12 -19.07
CA ILE A 51 -14.15 12.40 -19.59
C ILE A 51 -14.98 12.15 -20.84
N GLN A 52 -16.14 12.83 -20.92
CA GLN A 52 -16.93 12.94 -22.12
C GLN A 52 -16.83 14.37 -22.65
N ASP A 53 -16.04 14.56 -23.70
CA ASP A 53 -15.83 15.86 -24.34
C ASP A 53 -16.75 16.00 -25.56
N ILE A 54 -17.75 16.87 -25.43
CA ILE A 54 -18.73 17.13 -26.48
C ILE A 54 -18.22 18.24 -27.40
N GLY A 55 -18.02 17.91 -28.66
CA GLY A 55 -17.57 18.87 -29.68
C GLY A 55 -16.09 19.25 -29.60
N GLU A 56 -15.26 18.42 -28.94
CA GLU A 56 -13.82 18.66 -28.74
C GLU A 56 -13.48 19.99 -28.04
N ASN A 57 -14.40 20.49 -27.23
CA ASN A 57 -14.27 21.81 -26.61
C ASN A 57 -13.13 21.87 -25.58
N LEU A 58 -12.88 20.79 -24.84
CA LEU A 58 -11.84 20.76 -23.83
C LEU A 58 -10.45 20.74 -24.49
N ILE A 59 -10.22 19.81 -25.42
CA ILE A 59 -8.91 19.64 -26.07
C ILE A 59 -8.58 20.84 -26.96
N SER A 60 -9.58 21.48 -27.56
CA SER A 60 -9.35 22.67 -28.41
C SER A 60 -9.12 23.93 -27.57
N SER A 61 -9.73 24.05 -26.39
CA SER A 61 -9.54 25.22 -25.52
C SER A 61 -8.30 25.13 -24.65
N LEU A 62 -7.89 23.92 -24.28
CA LEU A 62 -6.67 23.67 -23.54
C LEU A 62 -5.93 22.48 -24.18
N PRO A 63 -4.80 22.69 -24.87
CA PRO A 63 -4.02 21.61 -25.41
C PRO A 63 -3.42 20.78 -24.26
N ILE A 64 -3.99 19.60 -24.03
CA ILE A 64 -3.52 18.67 -22.99
C ILE A 64 -2.31 17.92 -23.56
N VAL A 65 -1.14 18.18 -23.01
CA VAL A 65 0.14 17.60 -23.45
C VAL A 65 0.82 16.75 -22.35
N GLY A 66 0.23 16.70 -21.16
CA GLY A 66 0.78 16.08 -19.95
C GLY A 66 1.34 17.13 -18.99
N GLN A 67 1.30 16.87 -17.70
CA GLN A 67 1.67 17.75 -16.59
C GLN A 67 0.61 18.79 -16.17
N GLU A 68 -0.52 18.88 -16.85
CA GLU A 68 -1.66 19.68 -16.38
C GLU A 68 -2.09 19.20 -15.00
N ARG A 69 -2.56 20.16 -14.17
CA ARG A 69 -2.99 19.85 -12.82
C ARG A 69 -4.51 19.74 -12.75
N ILE A 70 -4.99 18.61 -12.21
CA ILE A 70 -6.40 18.44 -11.83
C ILE A 70 -6.54 18.67 -10.33
N GLU A 71 -7.39 19.59 -9.96
CA GLU A 71 -7.81 19.82 -8.59
C GLU A 71 -9.21 19.24 -8.38
N LEU A 72 -9.31 18.33 -7.41
CA LEU A 72 -10.53 17.61 -7.07
C LEU A 72 -10.97 18.03 -5.67
N TYR A 73 -12.18 18.57 -5.52
CA TYR A 73 -12.75 18.94 -4.25
C TYR A 73 -14.03 18.15 -3.98
N ILE A 74 -13.98 17.31 -2.92
CA ILE A 74 -15.04 16.39 -2.55
C ILE A 74 -15.41 16.60 -1.09
N SER A 75 -16.70 16.62 -0.78
CA SER A 75 -17.19 16.48 0.59
C SER A 75 -17.71 15.06 0.82
N SER A 76 -17.44 14.52 2.00
CA SER A 76 -17.93 13.23 2.45
C SER A 76 -18.37 13.37 3.91
N GLY A 77 -19.68 13.42 4.12
CA GLY A 77 -20.26 13.78 5.39
C GLY A 77 -19.85 15.21 5.80
N LYS A 78 -19.14 15.33 6.93
CA LYS A 78 -18.63 16.62 7.43
C LYS A 78 -17.17 16.91 7.03
N LYS A 79 -16.52 16.02 6.31
CA LYS A 79 -15.13 16.16 5.89
C LYS A 79 -15.06 16.66 4.45
N TYR A 80 -14.06 17.49 4.21
CA TYR A 80 -13.74 18.01 2.89
C TYR A 80 -12.34 17.54 2.50
N TYR A 81 -12.22 17.06 1.26
CA TYR A 81 -10.97 16.58 0.70
C TYR A 81 -10.63 17.40 -0.54
N ARG A 82 -9.43 17.97 -0.56
CA ARG A 82 -8.88 18.67 -1.71
C ARG A 82 -7.66 17.91 -2.19
N LEU A 83 -7.76 17.33 -3.36
CA LEU A 83 -6.73 16.47 -3.95
C LEU A 83 -6.19 17.12 -5.21
N ASN A 84 -4.87 17.04 -5.38
CA ASN A 84 -4.19 17.54 -6.56
C ASN A 84 -3.49 16.39 -7.27
N PHE A 85 -3.77 16.27 -8.55
CA PHE A 85 -3.18 15.28 -9.43
C PHE A 85 -2.56 15.95 -10.65
N SER A 86 -1.53 15.33 -11.23
CA SER A 86 -0.97 15.72 -12.51
C SER A 86 -1.35 14.69 -13.56
N VAL A 87 -1.83 15.17 -14.70
CA VAL A 87 -2.14 14.33 -15.85
C VAL A 87 -0.81 13.86 -16.44
N TYR A 88 -0.66 12.56 -16.67
CA TYR A 88 0.54 12.00 -17.28
C TYR A 88 0.23 11.20 -18.57
N LYS A 89 -1.04 10.85 -18.78
CA LYS A 89 -1.44 10.04 -19.93
C LYS A 89 -2.92 10.22 -20.26
N ILE A 90 -3.26 10.14 -21.53
CA ILE A 90 -4.64 10.00 -22.00
C ILE A 90 -4.76 8.65 -22.70
N ASP A 91 -5.72 7.84 -22.25
CA ASP A 91 -5.99 6.50 -22.77
C ASP A 91 -7.40 6.39 -23.36
N GLY A 92 -7.56 5.41 -24.27
CA GLY A 92 -8.86 4.93 -24.70
C GLY A 92 -9.72 5.96 -25.44
N ARG A 93 -9.10 6.87 -26.19
CA ARG A 93 -9.85 7.88 -26.95
C ARG A 93 -10.74 7.22 -27.99
N THR A 94 -12.05 7.29 -27.75
CA THR A 94 -13.08 6.76 -28.65
C THR A 94 -13.94 7.90 -29.15
N MET A 95 -14.15 7.94 -30.45
CA MET A 95 -14.96 8.96 -31.13
C MET A 95 -16.31 8.36 -31.53
N GLN A 96 -17.40 8.99 -31.12
CA GLN A 96 -18.76 8.64 -31.53
C GLN A 96 -19.46 9.92 -32.01
N GLU A 97 -19.57 10.10 -33.30
CA GLU A 97 -20.12 11.30 -33.95
C GLU A 97 -19.40 12.58 -33.50
N LYS A 98 -20.05 13.41 -32.65
CA LYS A 98 -19.53 14.65 -32.08
C LYS A 98 -19.01 14.50 -30.65
N ASN A 99 -19.08 13.31 -30.09
CA ASN A 99 -18.68 13.04 -28.71
C ASN A 99 -17.37 12.25 -28.69
N GLN A 100 -16.46 12.65 -27.84
CA GLN A 100 -15.26 11.88 -27.53
C GLN A 100 -15.30 11.44 -26.07
N VAL A 101 -14.95 10.19 -25.85
CA VAL A 101 -14.76 9.65 -24.51
C VAL A 101 -13.32 9.20 -24.39
N TYR A 102 -12.66 9.61 -23.34
CA TYR A 102 -11.28 9.22 -23.04
C TYR A 102 -11.04 9.21 -21.53
N VAL A 103 -9.98 8.56 -21.12
CA VAL A 103 -9.56 8.48 -19.72
C VAL A 103 -8.28 9.28 -19.53
N MET A 104 -8.32 10.24 -18.63
CA MET A 104 -7.12 10.93 -18.15
C MET A 104 -6.54 10.14 -16.98
N SER A 105 -5.37 9.55 -17.17
CA SER A 105 -4.60 8.91 -16.12
C SER A 105 -3.74 9.95 -15.39
N CYS A 106 -3.90 10.02 -14.10
CA CYS A 106 -3.31 11.03 -13.24
C CYS A 106 -2.57 10.43 -12.07
N VAL A 107 -1.61 11.16 -11.53
CA VAL A 107 -0.81 10.75 -10.38
C VAL A 107 -0.50 11.97 -9.51
N SER A 108 -0.21 11.76 -8.22
CA SER A 108 0.29 12.84 -7.38
C SER A 108 1.57 13.45 -7.95
N ILE A 109 1.74 14.76 -7.83
CA ILE A 109 2.87 15.51 -8.41
C ILE A 109 4.23 14.98 -7.96
N GLU A 110 4.28 14.43 -6.75
CA GLU A 110 5.49 13.84 -6.19
C GLU A 110 6.00 12.63 -6.99
N ALA A 111 5.11 11.90 -7.66
CA ALA A 111 5.52 10.82 -8.55
C ALA A 111 6.29 11.34 -9.77
N LEU A 112 5.84 12.45 -10.35
CA LEU A 112 6.56 13.09 -11.47
C LEU A 112 7.89 13.69 -11.00
N ARG A 113 7.90 14.33 -9.81
CA ARG A 113 9.13 14.84 -9.20
C ARG A 113 10.13 13.74 -8.92
N ASN A 114 9.67 12.57 -8.49
CA ASN A 114 10.51 11.40 -8.24
C ASN A 114 11.29 10.94 -9.48
N GLU A 115 10.73 11.11 -10.68
CA GLU A 115 11.42 10.73 -11.91
C GLU A 115 12.61 11.64 -12.23
N ASN A 116 12.55 12.89 -11.81
CA ASN A 116 13.59 13.89 -12.06
C ASN A 116 14.53 14.13 -10.88
N PHE A 117 14.09 13.84 -9.66
CA PHE A 117 14.89 14.08 -8.46
C PHE A 117 15.74 12.85 -8.11
N ARG A 118 17.04 13.10 -7.94
CA ARG A 118 18.02 12.05 -7.61
C ARG A 118 18.72 12.38 -6.31
N ILE A 119 18.92 11.35 -5.49
CA ILE A 119 19.71 11.42 -4.26
C ILE A 119 21.08 10.80 -4.51
N CYS A 120 22.11 11.62 -4.37
CA CYS A 120 23.51 11.20 -4.49
C CYS A 120 24.28 11.80 -3.34
N GLU A 121 24.20 11.18 -2.17
CA GLU A 121 24.82 11.70 -0.94
C GLU A 121 25.21 10.59 0.02
N ARG A 122 26.08 10.93 0.94
CA ARG A 122 26.43 10.09 2.07
C ARG A 122 25.46 10.35 3.22
N ILE A 123 24.93 9.27 3.76
CA ILE A 123 24.11 9.26 4.98
C ILE A 123 24.94 8.69 6.10
N ASP A 124 25.11 9.43 7.18
CA ASP A 124 25.87 9.03 8.35
C ASP A 124 25.00 8.99 9.60
N GLY A 125 24.89 7.81 10.24
CA GLY A 125 24.30 7.62 11.55
C GLY A 125 22.84 8.05 11.69
N ARG A 126 22.04 8.01 10.60
CA ARG A 126 20.65 8.49 10.59
C ARG A 126 19.64 7.35 10.55
N LYS A 127 18.56 7.45 11.32
CA LYS A 127 17.44 6.52 11.30
C LYS A 127 16.59 6.71 10.03
N SER A 128 15.92 5.65 9.57
CA SER A 128 15.12 5.68 8.34
C SER A 128 14.00 6.72 8.37
N ASN A 129 13.27 6.82 9.48
CA ASN A 129 12.22 7.82 9.66
C ASN A 129 12.75 9.26 9.52
N ASP A 130 13.94 9.56 10.05
CA ASP A 130 14.56 10.88 9.95
C ASP A 130 15.04 11.18 8.52
N ILE A 131 15.58 10.17 7.83
CA ILE A 131 16.03 10.28 6.43
C ILE A 131 14.81 10.61 5.54
N ILE A 132 13.72 9.85 5.68
CA ILE A 132 12.50 10.03 4.88
C ILE A 132 11.89 11.40 5.12
N LYS A 133 11.78 11.81 6.40
CA LYS A 133 11.24 13.12 6.78
C LYS A 133 12.05 14.28 6.18
N ASP A 134 13.36 14.19 6.26
CA ASP A 134 14.26 15.22 5.72
C ASP A 134 14.17 15.31 4.19
N ILE A 135 14.23 14.17 3.49
CA ILE A 135 14.22 14.15 2.01
C ILE A 135 12.87 14.63 1.46
N LEU A 136 11.74 14.26 2.09
CA LEU A 136 10.42 14.75 1.67
C LEU A 136 10.31 16.27 1.77
N GLY A 137 10.93 16.87 2.79
CA GLY A 137 10.93 18.33 2.97
C GLY A 137 11.91 19.08 2.09
N ARG A 138 12.86 18.40 1.45
CA ARG A 138 13.91 19.05 0.64
C ARG A 138 13.36 19.58 -0.69
N ASN A 139 13.83 20.74 -1.09
CA ASN A 139 13.58 21.32 -2.42
C ASN A 139 12.09 21.33 -2.81
N ASN A 140 11.21 21.51 -1.83
CA ASN A 140 9.76 21.44 -2.03
C ASN A 140 9.29 20.14 -2.70
N PHE A 141 9.96 19.01 -2.41
CA PHE A 141 9.59 17.72 -3.00
C PHE A 141 8.13 17.37 -2.66
N SER A 142 7.73 17.48 -1.39
CA SER A 142 6.34 17.39 -0.97
C SER A 142 6.04 18.30 0.22
N SER A 143 4.83 18.86 0.22
CA SER A 143 4.26 19.60 1.35
C SER A 143 3.23 18.80 2.15
N LYS A 144 2.99 17.54 1.76
CA LYS A 144 2.02 16.66 2.40
C LYS A 144 2.50 16.23 3.79
N SER A 145 1.56 15.96 4.68
CA SER A 145 1.86 15.43 6.01
C SER A 145 2.51 14.06 5.90
N LEU A 146 3.42 13.74 6.81
CA LEU A 146 4.04 12.43 6.94
C LEU A 146 3.77 11.88 8.34
N GLU A 147 3.15 10.72 8.41
CA GLU A 147 2.98 9.94 9.64
C GLU A 147 3.98 8.79 9.65
N THR A 148 4.84 8.73 10.68
CA THR A 148 5.93 7.75 10.76
C THR A 148 5.91 6.97 12.07
N ASP A 149 6.34 5.70 11.99
CA ASP A 149 6.78 4.95 13.17
C ASP A 149 8.30 5.09 13.33
N ASP A 150 8.77 5.08 14.58
CA ASP A 150 10.20 5.20 14.88
C ASP A 150 10.95 3.92 14.57
N THR A 151 12.19 4.07 14.09
CA THR A 151 13.08 2.96 13.72
C THR A 151 14.30 2.85 14.65
N VAL A 152 14.82 1.62 14.80
CA VAL A 152 15.92 1.36 15.76
C VAL A 152 17.28 1.73 15.19
N PHE A 153 17.64 1.13 14.05
CA PHE A 153 19.01 1.15 13.56
C PHE A 153 19.30 2.38 12.71
N PRO A 154 20.38 3.10 13.01
CA PRO A 154 20.90 4.12 12.12
C PRO A 154 21.61 3.48 10.92
N PHE A 155 21.52 4.14 9.77
CA PHE A 155 22.19 3.73 8.55
C PHE A 155 23.40 4.61 8.26
N ASN A 156 24.50 3.95 7.85
CA ASN A 156 25.69 4.56 7.29
C ASN A 156 25.84 4.06 5.86
N MET A 157 25.53 4.88 4.87
CA MET A 157 25.52 4.45 3.47
C MET A 157 25.79 5.61 2.51
N TYR A 158 26.29 5.28 1.34
CA TYR A 158 26.29 6.19 0.20
C TYR A 158 25.13 5.85 -0.73
N VAL A 159 24.27 6.82 -1.02
CA VAL A 159 23.15 6.65 -1.94
C VAL A 159 23.65 6.91 -3.36
N PRO A 160 23.67 5.89 -4.24
CA PRO A 160 24.28 6.02 -5.56
C PRO A 160 23.28 6.51 -6.62
N ASN A 161 22.92 7.79 -6.58
CA ASN A 161 22.05 8.42 -7.58
C ASN A 161 20.66 7.73 -7.73
N TRP A 162 20.05 7.36 -6.61
CA TRP A 162 18.73 6.74 -6.60
C TRP A 162 17.61 7.76 -6.69
N ARG A 163 16.44 7.32 -7.18
CA ARG A 163 15.19 8.06 -7.03
C ARG A 163 14.79 8.08 -5.56
N VAL A 164 14.01 9.09 -5.18
CA VAL A 164 13.55 9.25 -3.79
C VAL A 164 12.75 8.04 -3.31
N PHE A 165 11.78 7.59 -4.10
CA PHE A 165 10.92 6.45 -3.71
C PHE A 165 11.67 5.11 -3.75
N ASP A 166 12.70 4.96 -4.58
CA ASP A 166 13.55 3.76 -4.58
C ASP A 166 14.36 3.68 -3.28
N LEU A 167 14.91 4.81 -2.81
CA LEU A 167 15.56 4.88 -1.51
C LEU A 167 14.59 4.56 -0.37
N PHE A 168 13.37 5.11 -0.40
CA PHE A 168 12.38 4.84 0.64
C PHE A 168 11.95 3.37 0.67
N LYS A 169 11.76 2.73 -0.48
CA LYS A 169 11.51 1.27 -0.56
C LYS A 169 12.67 0.46 -0.01
N TRP A 170 13.90 0.88 -0.33
CA TRP A 170 15.10 0.20 0.16
C TRP A 170 15.21 0.28 1.69
N LEU A 171 14.93 1.45 2.27
CA LEU A 171 14.87 1.66 3.72
C LEU A 171 13.72 0.86 4.34
N SER A 172 12.53 0.85 3.73
CA SER A 172 11.34 0.16 4.26
C SER A 172 11.60 -1.31 4.55
N VAL A 173 12.24 -2.02 3.63
CA VAL A 173 12.52 -3.46 3.77
C VAL A 173 13.57 -3.76 4.85
N ARG A 174 14.37 -2.77 5.24
CA ARG A 174 15.50 -2.92 6.18
C ARG A 174 15.25 -2.30 7.54
N SER A 175 14.16 -1.59 7.69
CA SER A 175 13.83 -0.88 8.93
C SER A 175 13.19 -1.81 9.95
N VAL A 176 13.61 -1.66 11.20
CA VAL A 176 13.11 -2.38 12.37
C VAL A 176 12.37 -1.38 13.25
N PRO A 177 11.12 -1.65 13.67
CA PRO A 177 10.36 -0.76 14.52
C PRO A 177 10.93 -0.70 15.95
N GLU A 178 10.94 0.48 16.56
CA GLU A 178 11.52 0.66 17.88
C GLU A 178 10.74 -0.08 18.98
N TYR A 179 9.43 -0.15 18.85
CA TYR A 179 8.55 -0.80 19.81
C TYR A 179 8.57 -2.35 19.73
N LYS A 180 9.07 -2.92 18.61
CA LYS A 180 9.11 -4.36 18.39
C LYS A 180 10.38 -4.79 17.65
N LYS A 181 11.48 -4.80 18.39
CA LYS A 181 12.84 -4.96 17.84
C LYS A 181 13.13 -6.32 17.17
N ASP A 182 12.34 -7.34 17.46
CA ASP A 182 12.44 -8.67 16.84
C ASP A 182 11.72 -8.76 15.49
N SER A 183 10.93 -7.75 15.14
CA SER A 183 10.21 -7.66 13.86
C SER A 183 10.93 -6.78 12.85
N ILE A 184 10.45 -6.79 11.61
CA ILE A 184 11.01 -6.01 10.49
C ILE A 184 9.94 -5.72 9.46
N GLY A 185 10.19 -4.70 8.65
CA GLY A 185 9.40 -4.35 7.48
C GLY A 185 8.50 -3.15 7.73
N PHE A 186 8.59 -2.22 6.80
CA PHE A 186 7.80 -1.00 6.75
C PHE A 186 7.19 -0.85 5.36
N PHE A 187 6.16 -0.03 5.29
CA PHE A 187 5.61 0.45 4.04
C PHE A 187 5.74 1.98 3.99
N PHE A 188 6.19 2.48 2.84
CA PHE A 188 6.09 3.89 2.50
C PHE A 188 5.04 4.05 1.41
N TYR A 189 3.94 4.71 1.72
CA TYR A 189 2.81 4.85 0.81
C TYR A 189 2.08 6.16 1.01
N GLU A 190 1.31 6.54 0.00
CA GLU A 190 0.46 7.73 0.02
C GLU A 190 -1.01 7.34 0.14
N THR A 191 -1.73 8.09 0.97
CA THR A 191 -3.18 8.04 1.10
C THR A 191 -3.77 9.42 0.84
N ILE A 192 -5.09 9.53 0.76
CA ILE A 192 -5.79 10.83 0.67
C ILE A 192 -5.39 11.78 1.82
N ASP A 193 -5.01 11.25 2.98
CA ASP A 193 -4.64 12.04 4.16
C ASP A 193 -3.15 12.46 4.17
N GLY A 194 -2.32 11.94 3.26
CA GLY A 194 -0.89 12.21 3.15
C GLY A 194 -0.02 10.96 3.13
N TYR A 195 1.27 11.15 3.37
CA TYR A 195 2.26 10.07 3.38
C TYR A 195 2.28 9.30 4.69
N LYS A 196 2.55 8.02 4.59
CA LYS A 196 2.71 7.12 5.74
C LYS A 196 3.98 6.30 5.60
N PHE A 197 4.75 6.22 6.69
CA PHE A 197 5.86 5.29 6.84
C PHE A 197 5.61 4.45 8.08
N LYS A 198 4.94 3.33 7.89
CA LYS A 198 4.41 2.48 8.97
C LYS A 198 5.04 1.11 8.95
N SER A 199 5.31 0.57 10.14
CA SER A 199 5.74 -0.82 10.26
C SER A 199 4.59 -1.77 9.97
N VAL A 200 4.91 -2.95 9.46
CA VAL A 200 3.90 -3.98 9.23
C VAL A 200 3.17 -4.33 10.53
N ASP A 201 3.91 -4.36 11.66
CA ASP A 201 3.32 -4.67 12.97
C ASP A 201 2.32 -3.61 13.41
N SER A 202 2.64 -2.31 13.26
CA SER A 202 1.70 -1.24 13.64
C SER A 202 0.43 -1.27 12.78
N LEU A 203 0.55 -1.67 11.52
CA LEU A 203 -0.61 -1.85 10.64
C LEU A 203 -1.49 -3.03 11.08
N LEU A 204 -0.92 -4.11 11.58
CA LEU A 204 -1.67 -5.30 11.99
C LEU A 204 -2.21 -5.20 13.43
N ASP A 205 -1.51 -4.50 14.33
CA ASP A 205 -1.89 -4.34 15.74
C ASP A 205 -3.02 -3.30 15.94
N GLN A 206 -3.32 -2.49 14.92
CA GLN A 206 -4.38 -1.49 15.02
C GLN A 206 -5.77 -2.10 15.18
N GLN A 207 -6.68 -1.33 15.80
CA GLN A 207 -8.08 -1.71 15.86
C GLN A 207 -8.74 -1.64 14.49
N SER A 208 -9.73 -2.51 14.26
CA SER A 208 -10.48 -2.52 13.00
C SER A 208 -11.24 -1.20 12.78
N TYR A 209 -11.12 -0.64 11.58
CA TYR A 209 -11.87 0.52 11.14
C TYR A 209 -12.58 0.23 9.81
N PRO A 210 -13.90 0.36 9.74
CA PRO A 210 -14.80 0.74 10.84
C PRO A 210 -14.83 -0.32 11.95
N SER A 211 -15.19 0.08 13.17
CA SER A 211 -15.31 -0.84 14.31
C SER A 211 -16.43 -1.86 14.16
N LYS A 212 -17.39 -1.59 13.25
CA LYS A 212 -18.46 -2.50 12.87
C LYS A 212 -17.97 -3.52 11.86
N GLU A 213 -18.45 -4.75 12.00
CA GLU A 213 -18.18 -5.83 11.07
C GLU A 213 -18.83 -5.58 9.71
N ILE A 214 -18.06 -5.76 8.64
CA ILE A 214 -18.53 -5.67 7.24
C ILE A 214 -19.09 -7.04 6.86
N LYS A 215 -20.37 -7.10 6.47
CA LYS A 215 -21.10 -8.36 6.31
C LYS A 215 -21.56 -8.60 4.88
N TYR A 216 -21.42 -9.82 4.43
CA TYR A 216 -22.09 -10.33 3.24
C TYR A 216 -23.40 -11.02 3.63
N SER A 217 -24.44 -10.87 2.82
CA SER A 217 -25.72 -11.55 3.00
C SER A 217 -26.12 -12.23 1.71
N PHE A 218 -26.49 -13.51 1.77
CA PHE A 218 -27.05 -14.23 0.60
C PHE A 218 -28.39 -13.65 0.12
N TYR A 219 -29.17 -13.10 1.05
CA TYR A 219 -30.46 -12.49 0.72
C TYR A 219 -30.29 -10.99 0.60
N GLN A 220 -30.39 -10.49 -0.63
CA GLN A 220 -30.31 -9.06 -0.92
C GLN A 220 -31.66 -8.34 -0.73
N GLY A 221 -32.46 -8.76 0.25
CA GLY A 221 -33.69 -8.07 0.59
C GLY A 221 -33.42 -6.67 1.15
N ASN A 222 -34.25 -5.72 0.76
CA ASN A 222 -34.19 -4.35 1.28
C ASN A 222 -34.55 -4.37 2.78
N THR A 223 -33.59 -4.33 3.66
CA THR A 223 -33.79 -4.44 5.13
C THR A 223 -34.31 -3.15 5.74
N GLY A 224 -34.58 -2.12 4.96
CA GLY A 224 -35.17 -0.85 5.40
C GLY A 224 -34.33 -0.03 6.38
N ASN A 225 -33.16 -0.49 6.76
CA ASN A 225 -32.30 0.13 7.75
C ASN A 225 -31.03 0.66 7.08
N SER A 226 -31.09 1.89 6.61
CA SER A 226 -30.04 2.54 5.83
C SER A 226 -28.65 2.55 6.50
N SER A 227 -28.59 2.53 7.84
CA SER A 227 -27.32 2.52 8.58
C SER A 227 -26.60 1.18 8.55
N SER A 228 -27.28 0.06 8.30
CA SER A 228 -26.68 -1.27 8.17
C SER A 228 -26.19 -1.55 6.74
N GLU A 229 -26.75 -0.89 5.75
CA GLU A 229 -26.37 -1.06 4.35
C GLU A 229 -24.95 -0.56 4.05
N LYS A 230 -24.47 0.41 4.82
CA LYS A 230 -23.10 0.95 4.71
C LYS A 230 -22.01 -0.13 4.90
N TYR A 231 -22.28 -1.13 5.72
CA TYR A 231 -21.33 -2.21 6.05
C TYR A 231 -21.65 -3.51 5.31
N ARG A 232 -22.41 -3.40 4.23
CA ARG A 232 -22.81 -4.55 3.43
C ARG A 232 -21.83 -4.77 2.29
N ILE A 233 -21.38 -6.02 2.14
CA ILE A 233 -20.59 -6.43 1.00
C ILE A 233 -21.55 -6.67 -0.18
N GLY A 234 -21.31 -5.95 -1.28
CA GLY A 234 -22.08 -6.13 -2.52
C GLY A 234 -21.60 -7.35 -3.30
N ASN A 235 -20.29 -7.53 -3.39
CA ASN A 235 -19.66 -8.65 -4.06
C ASN A 235 -18.34 -8.98 -3.35
N PHE A 236 -17.93 -10.25 -3.40
CA PHE A 236 -16.61 -10.68 -2.93
C PHE A 236 -16.01 -11.76 -3.84
N ALA A 237 -14.70 -11.81 -3.90
CA ALA A 237 -13.93 -12.87 -4.52
C ALA A 237 -12.71 -13.19 -3.67
N SER A 238 -12.31 -14.46 -3.63
CA SER A 238 -11.08 -14.90 -2.99
C SER A 238 -10.11 -15.35 -4.08
N PRO A 239 -9.25 -14.46 -4.59
CA PRO A 239 -8.36 -14.77 -5.71
C PRO A 239 -7.26 -15.77 -5.33
N LYS A 240 -6.86 -15.78 -4.06
CA LYS A 240 -5.83 -16.68 -3.55
C LYS A 240 -6.18 -17.13 -2.15
N ALA A 241 -6.19 -18.46 -1.92
CA ALA A 241 -6.33 -19.03 -0.59
C ALA A 241 -4.98 -19.62 -0.10
N PHE A 242 -4.36 -20.52 -0.86
CA PHE A 242 -3.03 -21.10 -0.58
C PHE A 242 -2.46 -21.78 -1.83
N ASP A 243 -1.13 -21.88 -1.90
CA ASP A 243 -0.41 -22.64 -2.91
C ASP A 243 0.89 -23.20 -2.29
N ILE A 244 0.79 -24.36 -1.64
CA ILE A 244 1.90 -24.99 -0.93
C ILE A 244 3.06 -25.34 -1.88
N TYR A 245 2.77 -25.68 -3.14
CA TYR A 245 3.82 -26.03 -4.08
C TYR A 245 4.69 -24.83 -4.46
N ASP A 246 4.07 -23.73 -4.80
CA ASP A 246 4.79 -22.47 -5.09
C ASP A 246 5.47 -21.90 -3.85
N ASP A 247 4.79 -22.02 -2.69
CA ASP A 247 5.31 -21.57 -1.39
C ASP A 247 6.64 -22.29 -1.05
N LEU A 248 6.71 -23.62 -1.25
CA LEU A 248 7.94 -24.39 -1.05
C LEU A 248 9.03 -23.98 -2.03
N ARG A 249 8.69 -23.78 -3.30
CA ARG A 249 9.66 -23.35 -4.33
C ARG A 249 10.24 -21.98 -4.05
N ARG A 250 9.45 -21.06 -3.53
CA ARG A 250 9.89 -19.71 -3.15
C ARG A 250 10.64 -19.67 -1.83
N GLY A 251 10.63 -20.77 -1.06
CA GLY A 251 11.25 -20.82 0.27
C GLY A 251 10.44 -20.07 1.31
N ALA A 252 9.10 -20.06 1.18
CA ALA A 252 8.18 -19.32 2.07
C ALA A 252 8.22 -19.81 3.52
N PHE A 253 8.64 -21.05 3.76
CA PHE A 253 8.71 -21.60 5.12
C PHE A 253 10.14 -21.66 5.68
N CYS A 254 11.13 -21.83 4.81
CA CYS A 254 12.54 -21.85 5.20
C CYS A 254 13.44 -21.52 4.01
N HIS A 255 14.41 -20.64 4.21
CA HIS A 255 15.46 -20.39 3.21
C HIS A 255 16.81 -20.18 3.89
N ASN A 256 17.87 -20.34 3.09
CA ASN A 256 19.25 -20.07 3.49
C ASN A 256 19.76 -18.86 2.69
N ALA A 257 20.23 -17.84 3.37
CA ALA A 257 20.87 -16.70 2.76
C ALA A 257 22.40 -16.78 2.97
N ILE A 258 23.13 -16.69 1.88
CA ILE A 258 24.60 -16.70 1.88
C ILE A 258 25.07 -15.31 1.53
N TYR A 259 25.63 -14.61 2.51
CA TYR A 259 26.23 -13.30 2.34
C TYR A 259 27.70 -13.44 2.00
N LEU A 260 28.08 -13.00 0.81
CA LEU A 260 29.44 -13.07 0.28
C LEU A 260 30.13 -11.72 0.44
N ASP A 261 31.21 -11.69 1.19
CA ASP A 261 32.13 -10.54 1.21
C ASP A 261 33.25 -10.78 0.18
N VAL A 262 33.08 -10.15 -0.97
CA VAL A 262 34.01 -10.31 -2.10
C VAL A 262 35.40 -9.75 -1.76
N ASN A 263 35.47 -8.69 -0.98
CA ASN A 263 36.74 -8.03 -0.64
C ASN A 263 37.59 -8.86 0.31
N ARG A 264 36.95 -9.66 1.16
CA ARG A 264 37.64 -10.49 2.17
C ARG A 264 37.69 -11.97 1.81
N ALA A 265 37.01 -12.36 0.71
CA ALA A 265 36.82 -13.75 0.34
C ALA A 265 36.22 -14.60 1.48
N THR A 266 35.29 -14.03 2.23
CA THR A 266 34.57 -14.70 3.32
C THR A 266 33.07 -14.76 3.04
N TYR A 267 32.39 -15.68 3.70
CA TYR A 267 30.92 -15.77 3.60
C TYR A 267 30.28 -16.06 4.95
N ARG A 268 29.01 -15.68 5.08
CA ARG A 268 28.16 -16.00 6.22
C ARG A 268 26.87 -16.62 5.74
N VAL A 269 26.37 -17.60 6.49
CA VAL A 269 25.13 -18.31 6.15
C VAL A 269 24.11 -18.02 7.25
N PHE A 270 22.97 -17.47 6.85
CA PHE A 270 21.82 -17.30 7.73
C PHE A 270 20.72 -18.24 7.28
N LYS A 271 20.36 -19.19 8.14
CA LYS A 271 19.15 -19.99 7.97
C LYS A 271 18.02 -19.29 8.70
N THR A 272 16.92 -19.04 7.99
CA THR A 272 15.75 -18.39 8.55
C THR A 272 14.53 -19.26 8.30
N THR A 273 13.70 -19.44 9.33
CA THR A 273 12.44 -20.19 9.24
C THR A 273 11.26 -19.27 9.56
N ALA A 274 10.14 -19.53 8.92
CA ALA A 274 8.91 -18.79 9.18
C ALA A 274 8.42 -19.01 10.63
N ASP A 275 8.63 -20.20 11.18
CA ASP A 275 8.21 -20.56 12.55
C ASP A 275 8.95 -19.75 13.61
N ASP A 276 10.29 -19.60 13.47
CA ASP A 276 11.12 -18.84 14.40
C ASP A 276 10.74 -17.34 14.46
N PHE A 277 10.16 -16.85 13.37
CA PHE A 277 9.77 -15.45 13.24
C PHE A 277 8.31 -15.19 13.61
N TRP A 278 7.42 -16.16 13.36
CA TRP A 278 5.98 -16.00 13.57
C TRP A 278 5.64 -15.53 14.99
N ASP A 279 6.13 -16.20 16.00
CA ASP A 279 5.81 -15.89 17.40
C ASP A 279 6.33 -14.53 17.88
N LYS A 280 7.22 -13.89 17.11
CA LYS A 280 7.85 -12.59 17.42
C LYS A 280 7.24 -11.41 16.69
N SER A 281 6.35 -11.67 15.75
CA SER A 281 5.72 -10.66 14.89
C SER A 281 4.22 -10.58 15.13
N SER A 282 3.59 -9.47 14.75
CA SER A 282 2.15 -9.30 14.85
C SER A 282 1.44 -9.96 13.67
N HIS A 283 0.26 -10.54 13.91
CA HIS A 283 -0.59 -11.13 12.87
C HIS A 283 -2.05 -10.76 13.11
N LEU A 284 -2.85 -10.90 12.06
CA LEU A 284 -4.30 -10.67 12.14
C LEU A 284 -5.04 -11.85 12.77
N GLU A 285 -4.50 -13.07 12.64
CA GLU A 285 -5.04 -14.31 13.17
C GLU A 285 -3.97 -15.07 13.96
N ASP A 286 -4.37 -15.80 14.99
CA ASP A 286 -3.44 -16.57 15.84
C ASP A 286 -3.02 -17.89 15.18
N THR A 287 -3.76 -18.35 14.17
CA THR A 287 -3.49 -19.64 13.51
C THR A 287 -2.33 -19.51 12.51
N LYS A 288 -1.28 -20.30 12.74
CA LYS A 288 -0.14 -20.36 11.80
C LYS A 288 -0.61 -20.88 10.43
N PRO A 289 -0.24 -20.23 9.31
CA PRO A 289 -0.65 -20.65 7.97
C PRO A 289 0.10 -21.90 7.47
N PHE A 290 0.88 -22.55 8.30
CA PHE A 290 1.68 -23.72 7.96
C PHE A 290 1.49 -24.84 8.97
N VAL A 291 1.66 -26.07 8.49
CA VAL A 291 1.38 -27.30 9.22
C VAL A 291 2.42 -27.55 10.32
N SER A 292 1.96 -27.91 11.51
CA SER A 292 2.79 -28.46 12.60
C SER A 292 2.84 -29.99 12.55
N GLY A 293 3.91 -30.60 13.05
CA GLY A 293 4.04 -32.05 13.13
C GLY A 293 5.03 -32.67 12.12
N GLY A 294 4.83 -33.92 11.68
CA GLY A 294 5.77 -34.63 10.80
C GLY A 294 6.04 -33.94 9.47
N ALA A 295 5.06 -33.21 8.92
CA ALA A 295 5.24 -32.37 7.75
C ALA A 295 6.12 -31.13 8.04
N ALA A 296 6.24 -30.68 9.28
CA ALA A 296 7.08 -29.55 9.68
C ALA A 296 8.57 -29.80 9.37
N GLN A 297 9.02 -31.05 9.36
CA GLN A 297 10.39 -31.38 8.94
C GLN A 297 10.66 -31.06 7.47
N MET A 298 9.68 -31.24 6.59
CA MET A 298 9.80 -30.81 5.20
C MET A 298 9.87 -29.28 5.08
N LEU A 299 9.07 -28.59 5.88
CA LEU A 299 8.98 -27.12 5.87
C LEU A 299 10.23 -26.46 6.49
N SER A 300 10.93 -27.16 7.41
CA SER A 300 12.16 -26.66 8.05
C SER A 300 13.44 -26.87 7.23
N ARG A 301 13.36 -27.57 6.10
CA ARG A 301 14.50 -27.72 5.18
C ARG A 301 14.55 -26.53 4.25
N GLY A 302 15.66 -25.80 4.26
CA GLY A 302 15.88 -24.67 3.36
C GLY A 302 15.84 -25.12 1.90
N SER A 303 14.69 -24.92 1.25
CA SER A 303 14.49 -25.27 -0.16
C SER A 303 15.12 -24.27 -1.12
N ARG A 304 15.40 -23.05 -0.62
CA ARG A 304 15.95 -21.95 -1.42
C ARG A 304 17.27 -21.47 -0.80
N PHE A 305 18.25 -21.27 -1.70
CA PHE A 305 19.50 -20.60 -1.39
C PHE A 305 19.51 -19.24 -2.08
N VAL A 306 19.74 -18.20 -1.33
CA VAL A 306 19.82 -16.81 -1.83
C VAL A 306 21.24 -16.34 -1.61
N TYR A 307 21.93 -15.94 -2.68
CA TYR A 307 23.27 -15.36 -2.61
C TYR A 307 23.15 -13.85 -2.63
N ARG A 308 23.76 -13.20 -1.63
CA ARG A 308 23.77 -11.74 -1.52
C ARG A 308 25.20 -11.24 -1.40
N PRO A 309 25.59 -10.20 -2.14
CA PRO A 309 26.83 -9.53 -1.86
C PRO A 309 26.73 -8.85 -0.48
N SER A 310 27.58 -9.23 0.44
CA SER A 310 27.75 -8.52 1.70
C SER A 310 28.73 -7.40 1.46
N THR A 311 28.22 -6.22 1.16
CA THR A 311 29.06 -5.04 1.08
C THR A 311 29.06 -4.37 2.44
N ILE A 312 30.02 -4.69 3.27
CA ILE A 312 30.32 -3.94 4.50
C ILE A 312 30.55 -2.45 4.15
N SER A 313 31.11 -2.19 2.97
CA SER A 313 31.25 -0.85 2.39
C SER A 313 29.94 -0.13 2.10
N THR A 314 28.82 -0.84 1.98
CA THR A 314 27.50 -0.23 1.75
C THR A 314 26.89 0.31 3.06
N TRP A 315 27.34 -0.17 4.20
CA TRP A 315 26.75 0.11 5.51
C TRP A 315 27.63 1.02 6.38
N GLY A 316 28.82 1.36 5.95
CA GLY A 316 29.71 2.24 6.68
C GLY A 316 31.11 2.24 6.11
N GLN A 317 31.89 3.25 6.42
CA GLN A 317 33.32 3.24 6.12
C GLN A 317 33.94 2.05 6.84
N TRP A 318 34.62 1.22 6.06
CA TRP A 318 35.55 0.25 6.59
C TRP A 318 36.74 0.99 7.18
N ASN A 319 36.76 1.17 8.50
CA ASN A 319 37.94 1.48 9.25
C ASN A 319 38.29 0.26 10.10
N GLU A 320 39.54 -0.05 10.25
CA GLU A 320 40.04 -1.08 11.17
C GLU A 320 39.59 -0.83 12.62
N GLU A 321 39.08 0.38 12.90
CA GLU A 321 38.58 0.87 14.17
C GLU A 321 37.04 0.65 14.37
N GLN A 322 36.36 -0.08 13.48
CA GLN A 322 34.96 -0.40 13.74
C GLN A 322 34.81 -1.19 15.03
N THR A 323 34.03 -0.65 15.95
CA THR A 323 33.76 -1.30 17.23
C THR A 323 33.03 -2.60 17.00
N ASP A 324 33.19 -3.60 17.87
CA ASP A 324 32.48 -4.89 17.78
C ASP A 324 30.97 -4.68 17.75
N LYS A 325 30.49 -3.62 18.40
CA LYS A 325 29.06 -3.23 18.40
C LYS A 325 28.54 -2.81 17.01
N GLU A 326 29.36 -2.18 16.17
CA GLU A 326 28.96 -1.83 14.79
C GLU A 326 28.89 -3.07 13.88
N LYS A 327 29.80 -4.03 14.11
CA LYS A 327 29.79 -5.33 13.42
C LYS A 327 28.56 -6.15 13.80
N GLU A 328 28.17 -6.16 15.07
CA GLU A 328 26.95 -6.80 15.58
C GLU A 328 25.71 -6.17 14.96
N ASN A 329 25.63 -4.85 14.84
CA ASN A 329 24.52 -4.15 14.21
C ASN A 329 24.36 -4.53 12.73
N ILE A 330 25.45 -4.66 11.99
CA ILE A 330 25.42 -5.08 10.58
C ILE A 330 24.89 -6.51 10.44
N ASP A 331 25.33 -7.40 11.30
CA ASP A 331 24.86 -8.79 11.29
C ASP A 331 23.38 -8.89 11.66
N GLU A 332 22.91 -8.10 12.61
CA GLU A 332 21.50 -8.02 12.96
C GLU A 332 20.65 -7.43 11.83
N ILE A 333 21.10 -6.39 11.16
CA ILE A 333 20.42 -5.84 9.99
C ILE A 333 20.30 -6.90 8.88
N ASN A 334 21.39 -7.61 8.58
CA ASN A 334 21.37 -8.67 7.56
C ASN A 334 20.44 -9.83 7.95
N LYS A 335 20.52 -10.27 9.19
CA LYS A 335 19.65 -11.33 9.73
C LYS A 335 18.18 -10.92 9.70
N ASN A 336 17.88 -9.68 10.07
CA ASN A 336 16.53 -9.14 10.03
C ASN A 336 16.03 -8.97 8.60
N TYR A 337 16.89 -8.57 7.65
CA TYR A 337 16.50 -8.45 6.25
C TYR A 337 15.95 -9.75 5.66
N GLU A 338 16.49 -10.91 6.05
CA GLU A 338 15.97 -12.20 5.61
C GLU A 338 14.59 -12.51 6.20
N LYS A 339 14.29 -12.00 7.41
CA LYS A 339 12.95 -12.13 8.00
C LYS A 339 11.91 -11.28 7.26
N ALA A 340 12.32 -10.16 6.64
CA ALA A 340 11.41 -9.30 5.87
C ALA A 340 10.71 -10.06 4.74
N PHE A 341 11.39 -11.03 4.12
CA PHE A 341 10.79 -11.87 3.08
C PHE A 341 9.51 -12.55 3.58
N TYR A 342 9.56 -13.18 4.77
CA TYR A 342 8.38 -13.82 5.35
C TYR A 342 7.28 -12.82 5.64
N ARG A 343 7.67 -11.65 6.16
CA ARG A 343 6.73 -10.62 6.55
C ARG A 343 5.87 -10.14 5.39
N TYR A 344 6.51 -9.84 4.26
CA TYR A 344 5.80 -9.41 3.04
C TYR A 344 5.07 -10.57 2.37
N TYR A 345 5.64 -11.75 2.38
CA TYR A 345 5.04 -12.92 1.74
C TYR A 345 3.72 -13.33 2.39
N PHE A 346 3.68 -13.39 3.73
CA PHE A 346 2.48 -13.82 4.45
C PHE A 346 1.36 -12.76 4.46
N LEU A 347 1.63 -11.50 4.16
CA LEU A 347 0.59 -10.50 3.94
C LEU A 347 -0.31 -10.82 2.73
N GLU A 348 0.24 -11.50 1.72
CA GLU A 348 -0.49 -11.88 0.51
C GLU A 348 -0.92 -13.35 0.50
N TYR A 349 -0.82 -14.03 1.64
CA TYR A 349 -1.09 -15.46 1.72
C TYR A 349 -2.57 -15.77 1.50
N ASN A 350 -3.46 -15.01 2.10
CA ASN A 350 -4.91 -15.12 1.93
C ASN A 350 -5.47 -13.77 1.49
N GLN A 351 -6.02 -13.72 0.28
CA GLN A 351 -6.51 -12.50 -0.34
C GLN A 351 -8.03 -12.54 -0.47
N LEU A 352 -8.65 -11.40 -0.22
CA LEU A 352 -10.09 -11.20 -0.36
C LEU A 352 -10.37 -9.86 -1.04
N ASP A 353 -11.03 -9.90 -2.18
CA ASP A 353 -11.53 -8.73 -2.87
C ASP A 353 -12.99 -8.52 -2.48
N ILE A 354 -13.33 -7.33 -2.00
CA ILE A 354 -14.70 -6.98 -1.61
C ILE A 354 -15.13 -5.67 -2.25
N SER A 355 -16.42 -5.59 -2.59
CA SER A 355 -17.08 -4.36 -2.99
C SER A 355 -18.05 -3.92 -1.91
N ILE A 356 -17.86 -2.70 -1.42
CA ILE A 356 -18.70 -2.09 -0.37
C ILE A 356 -19.22 -0.73 -0.84
N PRO A 357 -20.30 -0.21 -0.26
CA PRO A 357 -20.76 1.15 -0.52
C PRO A 357 -19.67 2.17 -0.20
N GLY A 358 -19.58 3.22 -1.02
CA GLY A 358 -18.51 4.20 -0.96
C GLY A 358 -18.42 4.92 0.40
N ASP A 359 -17.25 4.89 0.97
CA ASP A 359 -16.87 5.65 2.17
C ASP A 359 -15.43 6.14 2.03
N LEU A 360 -15.28 7.45 1.78
CA LEU A 360 -13.97 8.09 1.66
C LEU A 360 -13.17 8.15 2.97
N SER A 361 -13.68 7.60 4.06
CA SER A 361 -12.91 7.47 5.31
C SER A 361 -12.09 6.18 5.39
N ASN A 362 -12.36 5.22 4.53
CA ASN A 362 -11.54 4.02 4.41
C ASN A 362 -10.22 4.36 3.72
N ARG A 363 -9.14 3.76 4.19
CA ARG A 363 -7.76 3.99 3.71
C ARG A 363 -7.02 2.67 3.48
N ALA A 364 -6.11 2.68 2.54
CA ALA A 364 -5.10 1.66 2.50
C ALA A 364 -4.30 1.65 3.82
N GLY A 365 -4.01 0.47 4.35
CA GLY A 365 -3.38 0.29 5.65
C GLY A 365 -4.34 0.18 6.84
N ASN A 366 -5.66 0.35 6.65
CA ASN A 366 -6.64 0.07 7.72
C ASN A 366 -6.85 -1.44 7.90
N VAL A 367 -7.23 -1.85 9.09
CA VAL A 367 -7.72 -3.22 9.35
C VAL A 367 -9.24 -3.22 9.38
N ILE A 368 -9.85 -4.15 8.67
CA ILE A 368 -11.29 -4.37 8.63
C ILE A 368 -11.64 -5.73 9.21
N ASN A 369 -12.86 -5.89 9.73
CA ASN A 369 -13.39 -7.17 10.15
C ASN A 369 -14.50 -7.60 9.19
N VAL A 370 -14.34 -8.75 8.54
CA VAL A 370 -15.24 -9.25 7.49
C VAL A 370 -15.97 -10.49 7.98
N SER A 371 -17.27 -10.58 7.70
CA SER A 371 -18.11 -11.72 8.00
C SER A 371 -18.82 -12.19 6.73
N ILE A 372 -18.51 -13.41 6.33
CA ILE A 372 -19.13 -14.08 5.18
C ILE A 372 -19.83 -15.33 5.69
N PRO A 373 -21.11 -15.52 5.35
CA PRO A 373 -21.87 -16.68 5.81
C PRO A 373 -21.40 -17.95 5.08
N SER A 374 -21.35 -19.05 5.82
CA SER A 374 -21.10 -20.38 5.27
C SER A 374 -22.30 -20.86 4.43
N PRO A 375 -22.08 -21.51 3.29
CA PRO A 375 -23.14 -22.13 2.51
C PRO A 375 -23.73 -23.38 3.20
N LYS A 376 -23.09 -23.87 4.28
CA LYS A 376 -23.56 -25.03 5.04
C LYS A 376 -24.85 -24.66 5.80
N LYS A 377 -25.88 -25.50 5.66
CA LYS A 377 -27.09 -25.40 6.48
C LYS A 377 -26.78 -25.87 7.89
N SER A 378 -27.02 -25.03 8.89
CA SER A 378 -27.02 -25.44 10.29
C SER A 378 -28.28 -26.26 10.56
N PRO A 379 -28.23 -27.28 11.48
CA PRO A 379 -29.41 -27.99 11.94
C PRO A 379 -30.50 -27.06 12.49
N ASP A 380 -30.09 -25.92 13.06
CA ASP A 380 -31.00 -24.93 13.66
C ASP A 380 -31.44 -23.80 12.69
N ASN A 381 -31.22 -23.96 11.39
CA ASN A 381 -31.54 -22.96 10.35
C ASN A 381 -30.84 -21.58 10.59
N ARG A 382 -29.82 -21.51 11.45
CA ARG A 382 -29.02 -20.31 11.69
C ARG A 382 -27.92 -20.22 10.64
N VAL A 383 -27.72 -19.02 10.11
CA VAL A 383 -26.60 -18.74 9.21
C VAL A 383 -25.31 -18.79 10.01
N GLN A 384 -24.46 -19.79 9.73
CA GLN A 384 -23.14 -19.90 10.32
C GLN A 384 -22.15 -19.03 9.54
N ARG A 385 -21.15 -18.53 10.24
CA ARG A 385 -20.02 -17.81 9.65
C ARG A 385 -19.07 -18.82 8.97
N ASP A 386 -18.56 -18.47 7.80
CA ASP A 386 -17.47 -19.22 7.20
C ASP A 386 -16.15 -18.78 7.85
N GLU A 387 -15.59 -19.63 8.70
CA GLU A 387 -14.36 -19.33 9.44
C GLU A 387 -13.11 -19.27 8.57
N ARG A 388 -13.17 -19.77 7.33
CA ARG A 388 -12.01 -19.76 6.41
C ARG A 388 -11.83 -18.43 5.69
N ILE A 389 -12.93 -17.71 5.46
CA ILE A 389 -12.94 -16.48 4.67
C ILE A 389 -13.27 -15.28 5.56
N SER A 390 -13.96 -15.50 6.67
CA SER A 390 -14.28 -14.44 7.61
C SER A 390 -13.14 -14.20 8.59
N GLY A 391 -12.87 -12.96 8.92
CA GLY A 391 -11.80 -12.60 9.86
C GLY A 391 -11.38 -11.14 9.73
N ARG A 392 -10.25 -10.83 10.32
CA ARG A 392 -9.61 -9.53 10.20
C ARG A 392 -8.73 -9.50 8.95
N TYR A 393 -8.84 -8.43 8.19
CA TYR A 393 -8.04 -8.22 6.97
C TYR A 393 -7.39 -6.86 6.99
N LEU A 394 -6.15 -6.78 6.53
CA LEU A 394 -5.47 -5.53 6.23
C LEU A 394 -5.90 -5.06 4.82
N VAL A 395 -6.37 -3.84 4.70
CA VAL A 395 -6.68 -3.22 3.42
C VAL A 395 -5.37 -2.85 2.72
N THR A 396 -4.93 -3.68 1.80
CA THR A 396 -3.69 -3.45 1.06
C THR A 396 -3.86 -2.46 -0.09
N SER A 397 -5.03 -2.50 -0.72
CA SER A 397 -5.38 -1.61 -1.82
C SER A 397 -6.85 -1.26 -1.79
N ILE A 398 -7.18 -0.04 -2.19
CA ILE A 398 -8.57 0.44 -2.27
C ILE A 398 -8.75 1.27 -3.54
N LYS A 399 -9.86 1.03 -4.22
CA LYS A 399 -10.35 1.85 -5.32
C LYS A 399 -11.60 2.58 -4.85
N HIS A 400 -11.55 3.90 -4.79
CA HIS A 400 -12.72 4.74 -4.61
C HIS A 400 -13.28 5.10 -5.97
N SER A 401 -14.48 4.60 -6.30
CA SER A 401 -15.16 4.89 -7.56
C SER A 401 -16.31 5.86 -7.32
N ILE A 402 -16.26 7.02 -7.97
CA ILE A 402 -17.20 8.12 -7.85
C ILE A 402 -17.86 8.32 -9.21
N LEU A 403 -19.14 8.00 -9.31
CA LEU A 403 -19.92 8.22 -10.51
C LEU A 403 -20.59 9.60 -10.45
N ASN A 404 -20.32 10.43 -11.42
CA ASN A 404 -21.01 11.72 -11.57
C ASN A 404 -22.36 11.51 -12.26
N ARG A 405 -23.40 11.18 -11.46
CA ARG A 405 -24.76 10.94 -11.95
C ARG A 405 -25.62 12.20 -12.09
N SER A 406 -24.99 13.37 -12.10
CA SER A 406 -25.77 14.60 -11.98
C SER A 406 -26.74 14.88 -13.13
N GLU A 407 -26.70 14.17 -14.29
CA GLU A 407 -27.61 14.46 -15.41
C GLU A 407 -27.89 13.28 -16.37
N LEU A 408 -27.98 12.05 -15.88
CA LEU A 408 -28.64 11.01 -16.66
C LEU A 408 -30.06 10.81 -16.11
N ARG A 409 -30.99 11.71 -16.48
CA ARG A 409 -32.42 11.50 -16.54
C ARG A 409 -32.83 11.05 -17.93
#